data_9bd6f902b06b110053a068dfa9858ab2
#
_entry.id   9bd6f902b06b110053a068dfa9858ab2
#
_cell.length_a   1.000
_cell.length_b   1.000
_cell.length_c   1.000
_cell.angle_alpha   90.00
_cell.angle_beta   90.00
_cell.angle_gamma   90.00
#
_symmetry.space_group_name_H-M   'P 1'
#
loop_
_entity.id
_entity.type
_entity.pdbx_description
1 polymer ?
#
loop_
_entity_poly.entity_id
_entity_poly.type
_entity_poly.pdbx_seq_one_letter_code
_entity_poly.pdbx_strand_id
1 'polypeptide(L)'
;WPAPSGKKANAIALSAQTQDLLVSADYYVLTKRFSSKEERRRVVAAVYDPHRIASPLVGFENHLNYFHTGGNGLPEQMAKGLALYLNSSLFDCHFRLFSGHTQVNATDLRKMTYPSRDQLMRLGLHVQDRMPDQETIDKILERECEKP
;
A
#
# COMPACT_ATOMS: atom_id res chain seq x y z
N TRP A 1 13.89 13.04 -6.19
CA TRP A 1 13.15 13.90 -5.27
C TRP A 1 12.67 15.11 -6.03
N PRO A 2 11.42 15.54 -5.91
CA PRO A 2 11.04 16.84 -6.41
C PRO A 2 11.89 17.88 -5.69
N ALA A 3 12.41 18.86 -6.44
CA ALA A 3 13.09 19.98 -5.85
C ALA A 3 12.20 20.59 -4.75
N PRO A 4 12.76 21.08 -3.63
CA PRO A 4 11.99 21.71 -2.57
C PRO A 4 11.37 23.00 -3.10
N SER A 5 10.22 22.88 -3.75
CA SER A 5 9.50 24.01 -4.34
C SER A 5 8.40 24.55 -3.43
N GLY A 6 8.27 24.03 -2.19
CA GLY A 6 7.20 24.38 -1.29
C GLY A 6 7.66 24.65 0.14
N LYS A 7 6.76 25.21 0.94
CA LYS A 7 6.95 25.49 2.38
C LYS A 7 7.06 24.23 3.26
N LYS A 8 6.87 23.03 2.68
CA LYS A 8 6.95 21.76 3.41
C LYS A 8 8.28 21.08 3.17
N ALA A 9 8.92 20.65 4.25
CA ALA A 9 10.16 19.87 4.17
C ALA A 9 9.87 18.49 3.54
N ASN A 10 10.78 18.03 2.66
CA ASN A 10 10.72 16.73 2.00
C ASN A 10 11.54 15.67 2.73
N ALA A 11 12.19 16.03 3.82
CA ALA A 11 13.02 15.15 4.62
C ALA A 11 12.85 15.51 6.10
N ILE A 12 13.08 14.52 6.96
CA ILE A 12 13.11 14.67 8.40
C ILE A 12 14.51 14.39 8.90
N ALA A 13 15.05 15.25 9.75
CA ALA A 13 16.32 15.01 10.40
C ALA A 13 16.16 13.94 11.48
N LEU A 14 17.06 12.96 11.51
CA LEU A 14 17.10 11.97 12.58
C LEU A 14 17.59 12.64 13.87
N SER A 15 16.76 12.56 14.90
CA SER A 15 17.03 13.09 16.25
C SER A 15 16.26 12.28 17.29
N ALA A 16 16.52 12.50 18.57
CA ALA A 16 15.77 11.87 19.65
C ALA A 16 14.25 12.19 19.59
N GLN A 17 13.87 13.34 19.03
CA GLN A 17 12.47 13.75 18.91
C GLN A 17 11.77 13.15 17.67
N THR A 18 12.52 12.69 16.68
CA THR A 18 11.97 12.25 15.39
C THR A 18 12.16 10.76 15.13
N GLN A 19 12.97 10.08 15.91
CA GLN A 19 13.25 8.65 15.72
C GLN A 19 11.99 7.77 15.73
N ASP A 20 11.01 8.09 16.59
CA ASP A 20 9.76 7.34 16.72
C ASP A 20 8.80 7.55 15.53
N LEU A 21 9.10 8.51 14.65
CA LEU A 21 8.37 8.76 13.41
C LEU A 21 8.93 7.97 12.23
N LEU A 22 10.03 7.27 12.44
CA LEU A 22 10.77 6.56 11.41
C LEU A 22 10.69 5.05 11.61
N VAL A 23 10.69 4.33 10.50
CA VAL A 23 10.75 2.87 10.45
C VAL A 23 11.94 2.44 9.59
N SER A 24 12.37 1.19 9.72
CA SER A 24 13.41 0.63 8.86
C SER A 24 13.03 0.78 7.39
N ALA A 25 13.99 1.07 6.54
CA ALA A 25 13.78 1.08 5.09
C ALA A 25 13.62 -0.37 4.62
N ASP A 26 12.38 -0.78 4.41
CA ASP A 26 11.96 -2.11 4.02
C ASP A 26 10.77 -1.99 3.05
N TYR A 27 10.26 -3.07 2.49
CA TYR A 27 9.07 -3.00 1.64
C TYR A 27 7.81 -2.71 2.45
N TYR A 28 7.04 -1.72 2.02
CA TYR A 28 5.74 -1.37 2.60
C TYR A 28 4.70 -1.19 1.51
N VAL A 29 3.44 -1.44 1.83
CA VAL A 29 2.33 -1.02 0.98
C VAL A 29 1.72 0.24 1.57
N LEU A 30 1.62 1.26 0.74
CA LEU A 30 1.08 2.57 1.12
C LEU A 30 -0.29 2.76 0.49
N THR A 31 -1.24 3.32 1.24
CA THR A 31 -2.55 3.73 0.71
C THR A 31 -2.88 5.16 1.12
N LYS A 32 -3.53 5.91 0.25
CA LYS A 32 -4.05 7.24 0.57
C LYS A 32 -5.12 7.14 1.67
N ARG A 33 -5.09 8.05 2.65
CA ARG A 33 -6.13 8.15 3.67
C ARG A 33 -7.36 8.91 3.21
N PHE A 34 -7.21 9.84 2.28
CA PHE A 34 -8.30 10.66 1.76
C PHE A 34 -8.63 10.26 0.33
N SER A 35 -9.89 9.95 0.11
CA SER A 35 -10.42 9.54 -1.17
C SER A 35 -11.90 9.90 -1.22
N SER A 36 -12.32 10.64 -2.25
CA SER A 36 -13.73 10.96 -2.41
C SER A 36 -14.52 9.73 -2.92
N LYS A 37 -15.84 9.74 -2.73
CA LYS A 37 -16.71 8.65 -3.21
C LYS A 37 -16.75 8.59 -4.74
N GLU A 38 -16.51 9.72 -5.38
CA GLU A 38 -16.53 9.92 -6.84
C GLU A 38 -15.20 9.49 -7.50
N GLU A 39 -14.13 9.27 -6.72
CA GLU A 39 -12.88 8.76 -7.28
C GLU A 39 -13.11 7.39 -7.92
N ARG A 40 -12.41 7.14 -9.03
CA ARG A 40 -12.49 5.88 -9.77
C ARG A 40 -12.26 4.66 -8.86
N ARG A 41 -11.36 4.80 -7.86
CA ARG A 41 -11.14 3.81 -6.79
C ARG A 41 -11.01 4.50 -5.45
N ARG A 42 -11.62 3.90 -4.43
CA ARG A 42 -11.53 4.37 -3.05
C ARG A 42 -10.17 4.10 -2.44
N VAL A 43 -9.65 2.93 -2.67
CA VAL A 43 -8.32 2.55 -2.20
C VAL A 43 -7.37 2.49 -3.38
N VAL A 44 -6.28 3.26 -3.27
CA VAL A 44 -5.18 3.24 -4.22
C VAL A 44 -3.92 2.88 -3.44
N ALA A 45 -3.30 1.78 -3.82
CA ALA A 45 -2.12 1.24 -3.17
C ALA A 45 -0.87 1.35 -4.03
N ALA A 46 0.25 1.64 -3.40
CA ALA A 46 1.57 1.63 -4.01
C ALA A 46 2.56 0.87 -3.13
N VAL A 47 3.55 0.24 -3.74
CA VAL A 47 4.65 -0.40 -3.02
C VAL A 47 5.76 0.62 -2.82
N TYR A 48 6.18 0.81 -1.57
CA TYR A 48 7.45 1.46 -1.27
C TYR A 48 8.55 0.42 -1.41
N ASP A 49 9.53 0.73 -2.26
CA ASP A 49 10.70 -0.10 -2.53
C ASP A 49 11.92 0.55 -1.84
N PRO A 50 12.56 -0.11 -0.86
CA PRO A 50 13.68 0.43 -0.11
C PRO A 50 14.92 0.68 -0.98
N HIS A 51 15.05 0.01 -2.12
CA HIS A 51 16.20 0.16 -3.02
C HIS A 51 16.17 1.47 -3.82
N ARG A 52 15.04 2.17 -3.84
CA ARG A 52 14.91 3.45 -4.57
C ARG A 52 15.49 4.65 -3.83
N ILE A 53 15.69 4.53 -2.52
CA ILE A 53 16.19 5.61 -1.67
C ILE A 53 17.28 5.03 -0.79
N ALA A 54 18.49 5.54 -0.93
CA ALA A 54 19.64 5.12 -0.11
C ALA A 54 19.54 5.73 1.31
N SER A 55 18.66 5.17 2.12
CA SER A 55 18.49 5.53 3.53
C SER A 55 18.16 4.29 4.35
N PRO A 56 18.72 4.09 5.54
CA PRO A 56 18.38 2.97 6.41
C PRO A 56 17.01 3.15 7.09
N LEU A 57 16.47 4.36 7.10
CA LEU A 57 15.20 4.70 7.75
C LEU A 57 14.30 5.49 6.79
N VAL A 58 13.00 5.33 6.96
CA VAL A 58 11.98 6.06 6.20
C VAL A 58 10.86 6.54 7.12
N GLY A 59 10.33 7.73 6.84
CA GLY A 59 9.11 8.25 7.47
C GLY A 59 7.99 8.34 6.45
N PHE A 60 6.79 7.95 6.85
CA PHE A 60 5.59 8.09 6.03
C PHE A 60 4.75 9.25 6.52
N GLU A 61 4.25 10.03 5.59
CA GLU A 61 3.42 11.19 5.86
C GLU A 61 2.05 10.76 6.41
N ASN A 62 1.46 11.55 7.31
CA ASN A 62 0.25 11.20 8.06
C ASN A 62 -1.04 11.06 7.21
N HIS A 63 -1.03 11.47 5.96
CA HIS A 63 -2.11 11.23 4.99
C HIS A 63 -2.01 9.87 4.27
N LEU A 64 -1.06 9.05 4.69
CA LEU A 64 -0.90 7.68 4.22
C LEU A 64 -1.19 6.68 5.35
N ASN A 65 -1.77 5.55 5.00
CA ASN A 65 -1.66 4.34 5.79
C ASN A 65 -0.52 3.50 5.20
N TYR A 66 0.22 2.78 6.04
CA TYR A 66 1.20 1.81 5.58
C TYR A 66 0.97 0.46 6.24
N PHE A 67 1.19 -0.60 5.47
CA PHE A 67 1.04 -1.98 5.93
C PHE A 67 2.41 -2.52 6.34
N HIS A 68 2.44 -3.16 7.50
CA HIS A 68 3.66 -3.70 8.12
C HIS A 68 3.36 -4.98 8.92
N THR A 69 4.37 -5.74 9.27
CA THR A 69 4.27 -6.88 10.17
C THR A 69 5.09 -6.64 11.43
N GLY A 70 4.43 -6.48 12.58
CA GLY A 70 5.11 -6.28 13.86
C GLY A 70 6.02 -5.04 13.91
N GLY A 71 5.72 -3.98 13.15
CA GLY A 71 6.55 -2.78 13.04
C GLY A 71 7.63 -2.85 11.95
N ASN A 72 7.90 -4.03 11.38
CA ASN A 72 8.84 -4.23 10.29
C ASN A 72 8.12 -4.25 8.93
N GLY A 73 8.86 -4.13 7.84
CA GLY A 73 8.30 -4.24 6.50
C GLY A 73 7.74 -5.62 6.16
N LEU A 74 7.33 -5.76 4.93
CA LEU A 74 6.78 -6.99 4.36
C LEU A 74 7.84 -7.65 3.45
N PRO A 75 7.78 -8.97 3.23
CA PRO A 75 8.50 -9.56 2.11
C PRO A 75 8.10 -8.91 0.79
N GLU A 76 9.04 -8.69 -0.10
CA GLU A 76 8.82 -8.00 -1.39
C GLU A 76 7.60 -8.54 -2.14
N GLN A 77 7.55 -9.86 -2.35
CA GLN A 77 6.46 -10.51 -3.07
C GLN A 77 5.11 -10.31 -2.36
N MET A 78 5.08 -10.35 -1.04
CA MET A 78 3.88 -10.10 -0.26
C MET A 78 3.41 -8.65 -0.40
N ALA A 79 4.32 -7.68 -0.36
CA ALA A 79 3.99 -6.27 -0.57
C ALA A 79 3.43 -6.03 -1.98
N LYS A 80 4.06 -6.61 -3.00
CA LYS A 80 3.58 -6.54 -4.39
C LYS A 80 2.19 -7.15 -4.55
N GLY A 81 1.95 -8.34 -4.01
CA GLY A 81 0.66 -9.02 -4.10
C GLY A 81 -0.44 -8.31 -3.30
N LEU A 82 -0.12 -7.79 -2.13
CA LEU A 82 -1.06 -6.98 -1.34
C LEU A 82 -1.45 -5.69 -2.09
N ALA A 83 -0.48 -5.00 -2.68
CA ALA A 83 -0.77 -3.80 -3.48
C ALA A 83 -1.61 -4.13 -4.71
N LEU A 84 -1.37 -5.27 -5.39
CA LEU A 84 -2.19 -5.74 -6.49
C LEU A 84 -3.63 -6.00 -6.04
N TYR A 85 -3.82 -6.73 -4.95
CA TYR A 85 -5.14 -7.02 -4.38
C TYR A 85 -5.90 -5.75 -4.00
N LEU A 86 -5.26 -4.81 -3.29
CA LEU A 86 -5.87 -3.54 -2.89
C LEU A 86 -6.26 -2.66 -4.07
N ASN A 87 -5.58 -2.81 -5.21
CA ASN A 87 -5.88 -2.10 -6.46
C ASN A 87 -6.91 -2.82 -7.34
N SER A 88 -7.46 -3.96 -6.95
CA SER A 88 -8.44 -4.69 -7.73
C SER A 88 -9.84 -4.07 -7.66
N SER A 89 -10.64 -4.31 -8.69
CA SER A 89 -12.05 -3.95 -8.70
C SER A 89 -12.84 -4.71 -7.64
N LEU A 90 -12.46 -5.94 -7.35
CA LEU A 90 -13.06 -6.76 -6.28
C LEU A 90 -12.91 -6.08 -4.92
N PHE A 91 -11.70 -5.65 -4.56
CA PHE A 91 -11.45 -4.95 -3.29
C PHE A 91 -12.21 -3.63 -3.22
N ASP A 92 -12.18 -2.83 -4.29
CA ASP A 92 -12.87 -1.53 -4.34
C ASP A 92 -14.38 -1.70 -4.15
N CYS A 93 -14.99 -2.70 -4.80
CA CYS A 93 -16.41 -3.02 -4.66
C CYS A 93 -16.75 -3.34 -3.19
N HIS A 94 -16.02 -4.25 -2.56
CA HIS A 94 -16.24 -4.62 -1.17
C HIS A 94 -15.99 -3.45 -0.22
N PHE A 95 -14.95 -2.67 -0.43
CA PHE A 95 -14.64 -1.51 0.40
C PHE A 95 -15.73 -0.44 0.32
N ARG A 96 -16.31 -0.19 -0.85
CA ARG A 96 -17.43 0.75 -1.04
C ARG A 96 -18.70 0.32 -0.32
N LEU A 97 -18.98 -0.96 -0.26
CA LEU A 97 -20.12 -1.49 0.50
C LEU A 97 -19.92 -1.32 2.01
N PHE A 98 -18.69 -1.42 2.46
CA PHE A 98 -18.35 -1.39 3.89
C PHE A 98 -18.14 0.04 4.42
N SER A 99 -17.44 0.90 3.66
CA SER A 99 -17.05 2.24 4.11
C SER A 99 -17.86 3.35 3.45
N GLY A 100 -18.73 3.99 4.26
CA GLY A 100 -19.52 5.16 3.85
C GLY A 100 -18.79 6.50 3.99
N HIS A 101 -17.58 6.54 4.54
CA HIS A 101 -16.83 7.75 4.85
C HIS A 101 -15.94 8.20 3.68
N THR A 102 -15.52 9.46 3.68
CA THR A 102 -14.53 10.00 2.72
C THR A 102 -13.10 9.61 3.06
N GLN A 103 -12.86 9.07 4.25
CA GLN A 103 -11.55 8.63 4.68
C GLN A 103 -11.41 7.10 4.54
N VAL A 104 -10.22 6.67 4.12
CA VAL A 104 -9.78 5.29 4.16
C VAL A 104 -9.02 5.09 5.47
N ASN A 105 -9.73 4.67 6.50
CA ASN A 105 -9.15 4.52 7.84
C ASN A 105 -8.46 3.16 7.99
N ALA A 106 -7.38 3.13 8.78
CA ALA A 106 -6.68 1.88 9.10
C ALA A 106 -7.61 0.86 9.78
N THR A 107 -8.59 1.32 10.60
CA THR A 107 -9.58 0.45 11.22
C THR A 107 -10.48 -0.23 10.19
N ASP A 108 -10.89 0.49 9.15
CA ASP A 108 -11.71 -0.07 8.07
C ASP A 108 -10.91 -1.09 7.26
N LEU A 109 -9.67 -0.74 6.90
CA LEU A 109 -8.78 -1.66 6.21
C LEU A 109 -8.54 -2.96 7.00
N ARG A 110 -8.37 -2.90 8.32
CA ARG A 110 -8.18 -4.10 9.17
C ARG A 110 -9.41 -5.01 9.25
N LYS A 111 -10.60 -4.51 8.99
CA LYS A 111 -11.85 -5.28 8.99
C LYS A 111 -12.14 -5.97 7.66
N MET A 112 -11.41 -5.60 6.60
CA MET A 112 -11.55 -6.23 5.29
C MET A 112 -11.00 -7.66 5.31
N THR A 113 -11.55 -8.51 4.46
CA THR A 113 -11.01 -9.84 4.22
C THR A 113 -9.86 -9.76 3.23
N TYR A 114 -8.78 -10.47 3.52
CA TYR A 114 -7.58 -10.52 2.68
C TYR A 114 -7.31 -11.95 2.22
N PRO A 115 -6.67 -12.12 1.06
CA PRO A 115 -6.14 -13.40 0.65
C PRO A 115 -5.12 -13.93 1.68
N SER A 116 -4.94 -15.24 1.73
CA SER A 116 -3.91 -15.86 2.56
C SER A 116 -2.51 -15.34 2.19
N ARG A 117 -1.55 -15.53 3.10
CA ARG A 117 -0.15 -15.17 2.84
C ARG A 117 0.37 -15.78 1.54
N ASP A 118 0.09 -17.07 1.32
CA ASP A 118 0.57 -17.78 0.14
C ASP A 118 -0.09 -17.27 -1.14
N GLN A 119 -1.38 -16.92 -1.10
CA GLN A 119 -2.05 -16.26 -2.20
C GLN A 119 -1.45 -14.89 -2.51
N LEU A 120 -1.18 -14.07 -1.47
CA LEU A 120 -0.52 -12.77 -1.66
C LEU A 120 0.88 -12.95 -2.27
N MET A 121 1.65 -13.94 -1.83
CA MET A 121 2.96 -14.24 -2.42
C MET A 121 2.83 -14.61 -3.91
N ARG A 122 1.85 -15.45 -4.28
CA ARG A 122 1.60 -15.79 -5.69
C ARG A 122 1.18 -14.57 -6.50
N LEU A 123 0.24 -13.77 -6.01
CA LEU A 123 -0.17 -12.52 -6.66
C LEU A 123 1.02 -11.59 -6.91
N GLY A 124 1.95 -11.51 -5.96
CA GLY A 124 3.15 -10.68 -6.08
C GLY A 124 4.07 -11.06 -7.24
N LEU A 125 4.08 -12.34 -7.65
CA LEU A 125 4.89 -12.79 -8.80
C LEU A 125 4.45 -12.15 -10.12
N HIS A 126 3.22 -11.69 -10.21
CA HIS A 126 2.68 -11.00 -11.39
C HIS A 126 3.04 -9.50 -11.44
N VAL A 127 3.63 -8.95 -10.38
CA VAL A 127 4.02 -7.53 -10.32
C VAL A 127 5.54 -7.42 -10.52
N GLN A 128 5.93 -6.92 -11.66
CA GLN A 128 7.33 -6.63 -12.00
C GLN A 128 7.72 -5.22 -11.51
N ASP A 129 8.31 -4.40 -12.38
CA ASP A 129 8.76 -3.03 -12.04
C ASP A 129 7.61 -2.04 -11.86
N ARG A 130 6.45 -2.33 -12.45
CA ARG A 130 5.26 -1.49 -12.41
C ARG A 130 4.01 -2.30 -12.10
N MET A 131 3.08 -1.65 -11.42
CA MET A 131 1.73 -2.22 -11.21
C MET A 131 1.05 -2.39 -12.57
N PRO A 132 0.47 -3.56 -12.86
CA PRO A 132 -0.33 -3.77 -14.07
C PRO A 132 -1.51 -2.79 -14.17
N ASP A 133 -2.08 -2.67 -15.37
CA ASP A 133 -3.34 -1.96 -15.55
C ASP A 133 -4.51 -2.69 -14.89
N GLN A 134 -5.65 -1.99 -14.79
CA GLN A 134 -6.82 -2.50 -14.06
C GLN A 134 -7.35 -3.82 -14.62
N GLU A 135 -7.43 -3.94 -15.93
CA GLU A 135 -7.97 -5.14 -16.57
C GLU A 135 -7.06 -6.35 -16.31
N THR A 136 -5.76 -6.14 -16.35
CA THR A 136 -4.76 -7.16 -16.05
C THR A 136 -4.80 -7.56 -14.57
N ILE A 137 -4.93 -6.61 -13.65
CA ILE A 137 -5.08 -6.87 -12.20
C ILE A 137 -6.28 -7.78 -11.96
N ASP A 138 -7.43 -7.44 -12.52
CA ASP A 138 -8.68 -8.16 -12.29
C ASP A 138 -8.61 -9.58 -12.86
N LYS A 139 -8.03 -9.76 -14.06
CA LYS A 139 -7.76 -11.09 -14.66
C LYS A 139 -6.80 -11.96 -13.84
N ILE A 140 -5.75 -11.35 -13.26
CA ILE A 140 -4.82 -12.07 -12.38
C ILE A 140 -5.57 -12.56 -11.14
N LEU A 141 -6.39 -11.71 -10.53
CA LEU A 141 -7.15 -12.09 -9.34
C LEU A 141 -8.12 -13.25 -9.63
N GLU A 142 -8.90 -13.18 -10.69
CA GLU A 142 -9.80 -14.25 -11.10
C GLU A 142 -9.06 -15.60 -11.19
N ARG A 143 -7.95 -15.64 -11.88
CA ARG A 143 -7.13 -16.86 -12.05
C ARG A 143 -6.56 -17.40 -10.74
N GLU A 144 -6.11 -16.53 -9.84
CA GLU A 144 -5.48 -16.96 -8.59
C GLU A 144 -6.51 -17.25 -7.49
N CYS A 145 -7.72 -16.66 -7.52
CA CYS A 145 -8.80 -16.98 -6.61
C CYS A 145 -9.53 -18.29 -6.97
N GLU A 146 -9.50 -18.73 -8.24
CA GLU A 146 -10.09 -19.98 -8.68
C GLU A 146 -9.20 -21.21 -8.36
N LYS A 147 -7.95 -20.98 -7.98
CA LYS A 147 -7.04 -22.09 -7.58
C LYS A 147 -7.28 -22.43 -6.12
N PRO A 148 -7.62 -23.71 -5.81
CA PRO A 148 -7.80 -24.18 -4.44
C PRO A 148 -6.52 -24.10 -3.60
#